data_27c6a609aea12292069121c9bdc75e22
#
_entry.id   27c6a609aea12292069121c9bdc75e22
#
_cell.length_a   1.000
_cell.length_b   1.000
_cell.length_c   1.000
_cell.angle_alpha   90.00
_cell.angle_beta   90.00
_cell.angle_gamma   90.00
#
_symmetry.space_group_name_H-M   'P 1'
#
loop_
_entity.id
_entity.type
_entity.pdbx_description
1 polymer ?
#
loop_
_entity_poly.entity_id
_entity_poly.type
_entity_poly.pdbx_seq_one_letter_code
_entity_poly.pdbx_strand_id
1 'polypeptide(L)'
;LDFANVTLVGVLAADMSLYVDHYRASERTFSLLTQVVGRAGRGDKPGRAVIQTYTPQNDVILAAADQDYDRFYDGEIRLRQLRRDPPFADQFFITVTGPQEGPVRRAAAGLRDGLRSAAGQEPYRGMALDILGPAPAPVVKANNHYRYRLKVIGRTEKTRRGLQSE
;
A
#
# COMPACT_ATOMS: atom_id res chain seq x y z
N LEU A 1 1.64 -3.08 25.73
CA LEU A 1 2.45 -2.45 26.77
C LEU A 1 1.77 -1.15 27.18
N ASP A 2 1.32 -1.08 28.42
CA ASP A 2 0.73 0.12 29.01
C ASP A 2 1.67 0.63 30.10
N PHE A 3 2.30 1.77 29.82
CA PHE A 3 3.18 2.43 30.79
C PHE A 3 2.43 3.62 31.38
N ALA A 4 2.21 3.59 32.69
CA ALA A 4 1.70 4.74 33.40
C ALA A 4 2.75 5.87 33.41
N ASN A 5 2.32 7.13 33.29
CA ASN A 5 3.17 8.33 33.37
C ASN A 5 4.13 8.56 32.19
N VAL A 6 3.79 8.12 30.96
CA VAL A 6 4.55 8.51 29.76
C VAL A 6 4.24 9.97 29.42
N THR A 7 5.24 10.83 29.56
CA THR A 7 5.15 12.26 29.26
C THR A 7 5.77 12.64 27.92
N LEU A 8 6.60 11.75 27.34
CA LEU A 8 7.23 11.95 26.04
C LEU A 8 7.23 10.66 25.24
N VAL A 9 6.78 10.74 23.99
CA VAL A 9 6.88 9.65 23.01
C VAL A 9 7.59 10.16 21.77
N GLY A 10 8.62 9.44 21.31
CA GLY A 10 9.35 9.74 20.09
C GLY A 10 9.09 8.71 19.01
N VAL A 11 8.80 9.17 17.80
CA VAL A 11 8.76 8.34 16.59
C VAL A 11 9.96 8.69 15.74
N LEU A 12 10.79 7.70 15.43
CA LEU A 12 11.97 7.88 14.59
C LEU A 12 11.66 7.40 13.18
N ALA A 13 12.13 8.16 12.17
CA ALA A 13 12.04 7.81 10.76
C ALA A 13 10.60 7.42 10.32
N ALA A 14 9.62 8.27 10.64
CA ALA A 14 8.20 8.05 10.35
C ALA A 14 7.91 7.78 8.85
N ASP A 15 8.79 8.28 7.98
CA ASP A 15 8.69 8.11 6.52
C ASP A 15 8.87 6.66 6.05
N MET A 16 9.61 5.83 6.77
CA MET A 16 9.96 4.48 6.30
C MET A 16 8.74 3.63 5.99
N SER A 17 7.66 3.79 6.75
CA SER A 17 6.41 3.05 6.55
C SER A 17 5.60 3.57 5.35
N LEU A 18 5.80 4.82 4.92
CA LEU A 18 5.14 5.41 3.75
C LEU A 18 5.68 4.84 2.42
N TYR A 19 6.95 4.44 2.38
CA TYR A 19 7.62 3.96 1.16
C TYR A 19 7.51 2.44 0.95
N VAL A 20 6.70 1.76 1.74
CA VAL A 20 6.40 0.34 1.52
C VAL A 20 5.54 0.20 0.26
N ASP A 21 5.94 -0.69 -0.67
CA ASP A 21 5.18 -0.99 -1.89
C ASP A 21 3.88 -1.75 -1.57
N HIS A 22 2.93 -1.02 -1.01
CA HIS A 22 1.60 -1.53 -0.67
C HIS A 22 0.58 -0.39 -0.64
N TYR A 23 -0.61 -0.59 -1.22
CA TYR A 23 -1.65 0.44 -1.27
C TYR A 23 -2.12 0.95 0.12
N ARG A 24 -1.92 0.16 1.18
CA ARG A 24 -2.23 0.54 2.57
C ARG A 24 -1.05 1.18 3.31
N ALA A 25 0.02 1.57 2.63
CA ALA A 25 1.19 2.13 3.32
C ALA A 25 0.83 3.39 4.11
N SER A 26 0.12 4.33 3.48
CA SER A 26 -0.37 5.56 4.12
C SER A 26 -1.32 5.27 5.29
N GLU A 27 -2.29 4.39 5.09
CA GLU A 27 -3.26 3.98 6.12
C GLU A 27 -2.57 3.39 7.36
N ARG A 28 -1.59 2.50 7.13
CA ARG A 28 -0.82 1.90 8.23
C ARG A 28 0.03 2.93 8.96
N THR A 29 0.66 3.84 8.22
CA THR A 29 1.47 4.91 8.80
C THR A 29 0.61 5.84 9.63
N PHE A 30 -0.52 6.32 9.09
CA PHE A 30 -1.47 7.13 9.82
C PHE A 30 -1.92 6.44 11.11
N SER A 31 -2.36 5.19 11.02
CA SER A 31 -2.84 4.42 12.17
C SER A 31 -1.77 4.25 13.25
N LEU A 32 -0.53 3.92 12.86
CA LEU A 32 0.59 3.79 13.80
C LEU A 32 0.92 5.12 14.50
N LEU A 33 1.04 6.20 13.73
CA LEU A 33 1.37 7.52 14.27
C LEU A 33 0.27 8.03 15.22
N THR A 34 -1.00 7.90 14.83
CA THR A 34 -2.15 8.30 15.65
C THR A 34 -2.18 7.54 16.98
N GLN A 35 -1.91 6.21 16.94
CA GLN A 35 -1.82 5.41 18.16
C GLN A 35 -0.69 5.87 19.10
N VAL A 36 0.45 6.26 18.52
CA VAL A 36 1.61 6.72 19.29
C VAL A 36 1.36 8.11 19.88
N VAL A 37 0.83 9.04 19.07
CA VAL A 37 0.46 10.40 19.54
C VAL A 37 -0.58 10.31 20.65
N GLY A 38 -1.61 9.48 20.50
CA GLY A 38 -2.65 9.27 21.51
C GLY A 38 -2.18 8.59 22.81
N ARG A 39 -0.94 8.09 22.86
CA ARG A 39 -0.35 7.56 24.11
C ARG A 39 0.40 8.60 24.93
N ALA A 40 0.79 9.71 24.33
CA ALA A 40 1.39 10.82 25.05
C ALA A 40 0.32 11.53 25.90
N GLY A 41 0.58 11.70 27.21
CA GLY A 41 -0.31 12.45 28.10
C GLY A 41 -1.46 11.65 28.72
N ARG A 42 -1.33 10.34 28.87
CA ARG A 42 -2.22 9.55 29.71
C ARG A 42 -1.88 9.74 31.18
N GLY A 43 -2.75 10.38 31.93
CA GLY A 43 -2.62 10.69 33.36
C GLY A 43 -2.67 12.19 33.64
N ASP A 44 -2.33 12.59 34.86
CA ASP A 44 -2.41 13.99 35.34
C ASP A 44 -1.34 14.92 34.73
N LYS A 45 -0.40 14.38 33.94
CA LYS A 45 0.69 15.15 33.34
C LYS A 45 0.48 15.32 31.84
N PRO A 46 0.64 16.55 31.29
CA PRO A 46 0.58 16.76 29.87
C PRO A 46 1.69 15.96 29.15
N GLY A 47 1.32 15.24 28.10
CA GLY A 47 2.25 14.49 27.30
C GLY A 47 2.63 15.19 26.02
N ARG A 48 3.79 14.85 25.47
CA ARG A 48 4.31 15.36 24.20
C ARG A 48 4.69 14.21 23.29
N ALA A 49 4.25 14.27 22.03
CA ALA A 49 4.74 13.39 20.97
C ALA A 49 5.69 14.17 20.05
N VAL A 50 6.80 13.56 19.67
CA VAL A 50 7.76 14.11 18.71
C VAL A 50 7.89 13.12 17.55
N ILE A 51 7.59 13.58 16.35
CA ILE A 51 7.69 12.78 15.12
C ILE A 51 8.88 13.28 14.30
N GLN A 52 9.91 12.45 14.19
CA GLN A 52 11.05 12.73 13.33
C GLN A 52 10.77 12.19 11.94
N THR A 53 10.91 13.04 10.91
CA THR A 53 10.63 12.74 9.51
C THR A 53 11.53 13.55 8.59
N TYR A 54 11.85 13.03 7.41
CA TYR A 54 12.50 13.76 6.32
C TYR A 54 11.49 14.53 5.45
N THR A 55 10.18 14.25 5.59
CA THR A 55 9.10 14.88 4.83
C THR A 55 8.05 15.51 5.76
N PRO A 56 8.41 16.57 6.54
CA PRO A 56 7.52 17.16 7.55
C PRO A 56 6.24 17.76 6.96
N GLN A 57 6.20 18.03 5.65
CA GLN A 57 5.01 18.54 4.96
C GLN A 57 4.13 17.42 4.36
N ASN A 58 4.42 16.17 4.66
CA ASN A 58 3.60 15.06 4.16
C ASN A 58 2.23 15.06 4.86
N ASP A 59 1.14 15.09 4.06
CA ASP A 59 -0.23 15.20 4.59
C ASP A 59 -0.62 14.06 5.51
N VAL A 60 -0.12 12.85 5.30
CA VAL A 60 -0.39 11.69 6.18
C VAL A 60 0.22 11.92 7.57
N ILE A 61 1.46 12.45 7.61
CA ILE A 61 2.15 12.72 8.87
C ILE A 61 1.48 13.88 9.61
N LEU A 62 1.12 14.95 8.90
CA LEU A 62 0.42 16.09 9.47
C LEU A 62 -0.95 15.69 10.03
N ALA A 63 -1.77 15.00 9.23
CA ALA A 63 -3.06 14.51 9.68
C ALA A 63 -2.96 13.57 10.90
N ALA A 64 -1.93 12.72 10.94
CA ALA A 64 -1.71 11.84 12.08
C ALA A 64 -1.26 12.60 13.34
N ALA A 65 -0.42 13.63 13.19
CA ALA A 65 0.01 14.49 14.29
C ALA A 65 -1.17 15.25 14.91
N ASP A 66 -2.09 15.73 14.07
CA ASP A 66 -3.32 16.43 14.46
C ASP A 66 -4.45 15.47 14.88
N GLN A 67 -4.25 14.16 14.71
CA GLN A 67 -5.28 13.10 14.89
C GLN A 67 -6.53 13.33 14.03
N ASP A 68 -6.36 13.97 12.90
CA ASP A 68 -7.43 14.34 11.96
C ASP A 68 -7.68 13.20 10.95
N TYR A 69 -8.60 12.30 11.32
CA TYR A 69 -8.97 11.18 10.47
C TYR A 69 -9.68 11.63 9.19
N ASP A 70 -10.54 12.64 9.27
CA ASP A 70 -11.35 13.08 8.12
C ASP A 70 -10.45 13.68 7.04
N ARG A 71 -9.50 14.52 7.42
CA ARG A 71 -8.47 15.05 6.52
C ARG A 71 -7.67 13.91 5.85
N PHE A 72 -7.23 12.91 6.64
CA PHE A 72 -6.52 11.76 6.12
C PHE A 72 -7.38 10.97 5.14
N TYR A 73 -8.63 10.65 5.51
CA TYR A 73 -9.55 9.87 4.70
C TYR A 73 -9.84 10.53 3.36
N ASP A 74 -10.15 11.82 3.36
CA ASP A 74 -10.46 12.58 2.14
C ASP A 74 -9.29 12.59 1.14
N GLY A 75 -8.06 12.72 1.64
CA GLY A 75 -6.86 12.64 0.81
C GLY A 75 -6.62 11.23 0.26
N GLU A 76 -6.67 10.24 1.13
CA GLU A 76 -6.38 8.84 0.80
C GLU A 76 -7.41 8.27 -0.18
N ILE A 77 -8.71 8.52 0.01
CA ILE A 77 -9.74 7.94 -0.85
C ILE A 77 -9.66 8.48 -2.28
N ARG A 78 -9.35 9.77 -2.45
CA ARG A 78 -9.12 10.38 -3.78
C ARG A 78 -7.91 9.76 -4.49
N LEU A 79 -6.81 9.56 -3.76
CA LEU A 79 -5.62 8.92 -4.31
C LEU A 79 -5.89 7.47 -4.72
N ARG A 80 -6.64 6.71 -3.93
CA ARG A 80 -7.03 5.34 -4.28
C ARG A 80 -7.91 5.29 -5.52
N GLN A 81 -8.85 6.22 -5.65
CA GLN A 81 -9.67 6.32 -6.85
C GLN A 81 -8.82 6.59 -8.09
N LEU A 82 -7.92 7.56 -8.01
CA LEU A 82 -7.03 7.93 -9.11
C LEU A 82 -6.10 6.77 -9.54
N ARG A 83 -5.55 6.04 -8.56
CA ARG A 83 -4.62 4.91 -8.78
C ARG A 83 -5.32 3.60 -9.08
N ARG A 84 -6.65 3.57 -9.01
CA ARG A 84 -7.43 2.33 -9.06
C ARG A 84 -6.97 1.31 -8.01
N ASP A 85 -6.73 1.80 -6.79
CA ASP A 85 -6.46 0.97 -5.63
C ASP A 85 -7.78 0.49 -4.99
N PRO A 86 -7.78 -0.57 -4.18
CA PRO A 86 -8.97 -0.97 -3.41
C PRO A 86 -9.51 0.18 -2.53
N PRO A 87 -10.83 0.42 -2.48
CA PRO A 87 -11.94 -0.42 -2.94
C PRO A 87 -12.36 -0.23 -4.41
N PHE A 88 -11.74 0.66 -5.17
CA PHE A 88 -12.17 1.02 -6.53
C PHE A 88 -11.81 -0.03 -7.59
N ALA A 89 -10.77 -0.84 -7.34
CA ALA A 89 -10.44 -2.02 -8.14
C ALA A 89 -9.75 -3.07 -7.26
N ASP A 90 -9.77 -4.31 -7.73
CA ASP A 90 -9.02 -5.41 -7.13
C ASP A 90 -7.60 -5.44 -7.70
N GLN A 91 -6.64 -5.84 -6.88
CA GLN A 91 -5.24 -5.98 -7.28
C GLN A 91 -4.74 -7.39 -7.00
N PHE A 92 -4.14 -8.01 -8.01
CA PHE A 92 -3.50 -9.30 -7.90
C PHE A 92 -2.02 -9.18 -8.21
N PHE A 93 -1.20 -9.81 -7.39
CA PHE A 93 0.24 -9.87 -7.61
C PHE A 93 0.64 -11.30 -7.97
N ILE A 94 1.26 -11.47 -9.14
CA ILE A 94 1.77 -12.74 -9.60
C ILE A 94 3.30 -12.65 -9.54
N THR A 95 3.94 -13.52 -8.76
CA THR A 95 5.39 -13.53 -8.63
C THR A 95 5.96 -14.78 -9.32
N VAL A 96 6.84 -14.55 -10.28
CA VAL A 96 7.61 -15.60 -10.97
C VAL A 96 8.98 -15.69 -10.30
N THR A 97 9.40 -16.90 -9.94
CA THR A 97 10.65 -17.13 -9.20
C THR A 97 11.51 -18.20 -9.88
N GLY A 98 12.82 -18.08 -9.73
CA GLY A 98 13.75 -19.10 -10.23
C GLY A 98 15.21 -18.77 -9.95
N PRO A 99 16.13 -19.73 -10.12
CA PRO A 99 17.53 -19.59 -9.73
C PRO A 99 18.34 -18.65 -10.62
N GLN A 100 17.85 -18.36 -11.84
CA GLN A 100 18.55 -17.52 -12.81
C GLN A 100 17.66 -16.35 -13.22
N GLU A 101 18.19 -15.13 -13.14
CA GLU A 101 17.43 -13.90 -13.39
C GLU A 101 16.88 -13.78 -14.81
N GLY A 102 17.72 -14.06 -15.83
CA GLY A 102 17.33 -13.94 -17.23
C GLY A 102 16.13 -14.81 -17.60
N PRO A 103 16.14 -16.13 -17.32
CA PRO A 103 14.99 -17.01 -17.50
C PRO A 103 13.74 -16.56 -16.74
N VAL A 104 13.86 -16.13 -15.49
CA VAL A 104 12.72 -15.64 -14.69
C VAL A 104 12.08 -14.40 -15.33
N ARG A 105 12.89 -13.44 -15.76
CA ARG A 105 12.42 -12.23 -16.43
C ARG A 105 11.69 -12.56 -17.75
N ARG A 106 12.24 -13.48 -18.56
CA ARG A 106 11.60 -13.92 -19.80
C ARG A 106 10.28 -14.64 -19.53
N ALA A 107 10.25 -15.55 -18.55
CA ALA A 107 9.03 -16.26 -18.17
C ALA A 107 7.94 -15.30 -17.67
N ALA A 108 8.31 -14.30 -16.86
CA ALA A 108 7.39 -13.27 -16.39
C ALA A 108 6.85 -12.41 -17.56
N ALA A 109 7.70 -12.06 -18.55
CA ALA A 109 7.27 -11.36 -19.75
C ALA A 109 6.31 -12.19 -20.60
N GLY A 110 6.62 -13.47 -20.82
CA GLY A 110 5.73 -14.40 -21.54
C GLY A 110 4.37 -14.56 -20.83
N LEU A 111 4.38 -14.66 -19.51
CA LEU A 111 3.14 -14.71 -18.71
C LEU A 111 2.30 -13.42 -18.89
N ARG A 112 2.94 -12.23 -18.83
CA ARG A 112 2.25 -10.95 -19.11
C ARG A 112 1.59 -10.98 -20.47
N ASP A 113 2.33 -11.39 -21.50
CA ASP A 113 1.83 -11.36 -22.89
C ASP A 113 0.69 -12.38 -23.08
N GLY A 114 0.79 -13.55 -22.46
CA GLY A 114 -0.29 -14.55 -22.42
C GLY A 114 -1.54 -14.01 -21.73
N LEU A 115 -1.39 -13.36 -20.56
CA LEU A 115 -2.51 -12.74 -19.85
C LEU A 115 -3.16 -11.62 -20.65
N ARG A 116 -2.38 -10.78 -21.35
CA ARG A 116 -2.92 -9.73 -22.23
C ARG A 116 -3.68 -10.32 -23.40
N SER A 117 -3.15 -11.37 -24.01
CA SER A 117 -3.85 -12.09 -25.09
C SER A 117 -5.17 -12.69 -24.60
N ALA A 118 -5.17 -13.37 -23.46
CA ALA A 118 -6.38 -13.93 -22.88
C ALA A 118 -7.42 -12.85 -22.51
N ALA A 119 -6.99 -11.72 -21.97
CA ALA A 119 -7.86 -10.60 -21.64
C ALA A 119 -8.58 -9.99 -22.86
N GLY A 120 -8.01 -10.15 -24.06
CA GLY A 120 -8.63 -9.74 -25.32
C GLY A 120 -9.67 -10.72 -25.89
N GLN A 121 -9.83 -11.91 -25.28
CA GLN A 121 -10.70 -12.98 -25.75
C GLN A 121 -11.90 -13.20 -24.81
N GLU A 122 -12.96 -13.82 -25.34
CA GLU A 122 -14.08 -14.26 -24.50
C GLU A 122 -13.63 -15.37 -23.52
N PRO A 123 -14.11 -15.38 -22.26
CA PRO A 123 -15.14 -14.48 -21.70
C PRO A 123 -14.60 -13.18 -21.08
N TYR A 124 -13.31 -12.85 -21.24
CA TYR A 124 -12.64 -11.75 -20.52
C TYR A 124 -12.66 -10.41 -21.28
N ARG A 125 -13.04 -10.41 -22.57
CA ARG A 125 -12.97 -9.26 -23.48
C ARG A 125 -13.65 -7.97 -22.99
N GLY A 126 -14.65 -8.08 -22.13
CA GLY A 126 -15.34 -6.93 -21.53
C GLY A 126 -14.73 -6.42 -20.23
N MET A 127 -13.69 -7.08 -19.70
CA MET A 127 -13.07 -6.70 -18.42
C MET A 127 -11.97 -5.67 -18.64
N ALA A 128 -12.10 -4.51 -17.98
CA ALA A 128 -11.04 -3.50 -17.99
C ALA A 128 -9.88 -3.96 -17.06
N LEU A 129 -8.97 -4.76 -17.63
CA LEU A 129 -7.80 -5.27 -16.94
C LEU A 129 -6.54 -4.49 -17.32
N ASP A 130 -5.82 -3.97 -16.34
CA ASP A 130 -4.46 -3.45 -16.50
C ASP A 130 -3.47 -4.50 -16.03
N ILE A 131 -2.55 -4.89 -16.90
CA ILE A 131 -1.50 -5.87 -16.60
C ILE A 131 -0.16 -5.17 -16.70
N LEU A 132 0.42 -4.87 -15.53
CA LEU A 132 1.65 -4.10 -15.37
C LEU A 132 2.84 -5.01 -15.05
N GLY A 133 4.02 -4.58 -15.46
CA GLY A 133 5.27 -5.34 -15.26
C GLY A 133 5.72 -6.07 -16.53
N PRO A 134 6.66 -7.06 -16.42
CA PRO A 134 7.26 -7.51 -15.18
C PRO A 134 8.23 -6.49 -14.57
N ALA A 135 8.23 -6.38 -13.26
CA ALA A 135 9.18 -5.59 -12.49
C ALA A 135 9.87 -6.47 -11.42
N PRO A 136 11.08 -6.14 -10.99
CA PRO A 136 11.68 -6.79 -9.82
C PRO A 136 10.73 -6.72 -8.61
N ALA A 137 10.60 -7.82 -7.86
CA ALA A 137 9.84 -7.78 -6.61
C ALA A 137 10.58 -6.93 -5.56
N PRO A 138 9.91 -6.39 -4.52
CA PRO A 138 10.55 -5.61 -3.46
C PRO A 138 11.76 -6.30 -2.82
N VAL A 139 11.71 -7.63 -2.71
CA VAL A 139 12.87 -8.47 -2.41
C VAL A 139 13.24 -9.22 -3.69
N VAL A 140 14.20 -8.68 -4.42
CA VAL A 140 14.59 -9.15 -5.77
C VAL A 140 15.13 -10.59 -5.74
N LYS A 141 15.85 -10.95 -4.69
CA LYS A 141 16.43 -12.29 -4.52
C LYS A 141 16.21 -12.78 -3.10
N ALA A 142 15.61 -13.95 -2.94
CA ALA A 142 15.42 -14.62 -1.66
C ALA A 142 15.67 -16.13 -1.85
N ASN A 143 16.35 -16.78 -0.89
CA ASN A 143 16.69 -18.21 -0.92
C ASN A 143 17.31 -18.62 -2.28
N ASN A 144 18.27 -17.86 -2.77
CA ASN A 144 18.93 -18.05 -4.07
C ASN A 144 18.01 -18.01 -5.31
N HIS A 145 16.77 -17.53 -5.19
CA HIS A 145 15.84 -17.37 -6.29
C HIS A 145 15.59 -15.89 -6.58
N TYR A 146 15.70 -15.51 -7.86
CA TYR A 146 15.27 -14.21 -8.35
C TYR A 146 13.75 -14.16 -8.43
N ARG A 147 13.18 -12.96 -8.24
CA ARG A 147 11.73 -12.77 -8.13
C ARG A 147 11.31 -11.57 -8.98
N TYR A 148 10.43 -11.82 -9.94
CA TYR A 148 9.81 -10.80 -10.76
C TYR A 148 8.29 -10.85 -10.58
N ARG A 149 7.68 -9.67 -10.57
CA ARG A 149 6.26 -9.52 -10.26
C ARG A 149 5.49 -8.88 -11.41
N LEU A 150 4.29 -9.39 -11.64
CA LEU A 150 3.24 -8.73 -12.41
C LEU A 150 2.19 -8.20 -11.43
N LYS A 151 1.59 -7.05 -11.74
CA LYS A 151 0.43 -6.50 -11.04
C LYS A 151 -0.73 -6.49 -12.03
N VAL A 152 -1.81 -7.17 -11.69
CA VAL A 152 -3.06 -7.18 -12.44
C VAL A 152 -4.08 -6.35 -11.67
N ILE A 153 -4.66 -5.35 -12.31
CA ILE A 153 -5.66 -4.46 -11.73
C ILE A 153 -6.95 -4.63 -12.54
N GLY A 154 -8.06 -4.90 -11.85
CA GLY A 154 -9.34 -5.07 -12.51
C GLY A 154 -10.50 -4.94 -11.53
N ARG A 155 -11.72 -4.87 -12.05
CA ARG A 155 -12.93 -4.89 -11.23
C ARG A 155 -13.56 -6.27 -11.30
N THR A 156 -13.64 -6.95 -10.18
CA THR A 156 -14.44 -8.17 -10.04
C THR A 156 -15.92 -7.82 -9.90
N GLU A 157 -16.81 -8.81 -10.04
CA GLU A 157 -18.24 -8.60 -9.79
C GLU A 157 -18.53 -8.12 -8.35
N LYS A 158 -17.73 -8.57 -7.38
CA LYS A 158 -17.84 -8.14 -5.99
C LYS A 158 -17.54 -6.65 -5.85
N THR A 159 -16.47 -6.16 -6.47
CA THR A 159 -16.09 -4.74 -6.48
C THR A 159 -17.13 -3.89 -7.20
N ARG A 160 -17.73 -4.39 -8.29
CA ARG A 160 -18.83 -3.70 -9.00
C ARG A 160 -20.06 -3.53 -8.14
N ARG A 161 -20.47 -4.56 -7.38
CA ARG A 161 -21.66 -4.52 -6.51
C ARG A 161 -21.48 -3.57 -5.33
N GLY A 162 -20.30 -3.54 -4.72
CA GLY A 162 -20.00 -2.65 -3.59
C GLY A 162 -20.08 -1.16 -3.91
N LEU A 163 -19.74 -0.77 -5.15
CA LEU A 163 -19.80 0.63 -5.60
C LEU A 163 -21.19 1.10 -6.09
N GLN A 164 -22.14 0.18 -6.25
CA GLN A 164 -23.52 0.50 -6.65
C GLN A 164 -24.45 0.65 -5.45
N SER A 165 -23.99 0.36 -4.24
CA SER A 165 -24.77 0.39 -2.99
C SER A 165 -24.51 1.64 -2.13
N GLU A 166 -23.74 2.59 -2.59
CA GLU A 166 -23.54 3.93 -2.03
C GLU A 166 -24.24 4.98 -2.92
#